data_e5a04db09550556c8d304c4148b502f6
#
_entry.id   e5a04db09550556c8d304c4148b502f6
#
_cell.length_a   1.000
_cell.length_b   1.000
_cell.length_c   1.000
_cell.angle_alpha   90.00
_cell.angle_beta   90.00
_cell.angle_gamma   90.00
#
_symmetry.space_group_name_H-M   'P 1'
#
loop_
_entity.id
_entity.type
_entity.pdbx_description
1 polymer ?
#
loop_
_entity_poly.entity_id
_entity_poly.type
_entity_poly.pdbx_seq_one_letter_code
_entity_poly.pdbx_strand_id
1 'polypeptide(L)'
;NFKNDDGVYGDPSDPFGPYGSKSSSSSNFSSDNLSIFGNIDYFLDEFTKLSIGARWEDYESNYYDSFGESFNPNDQMSGGKISLNKNLSDVANIFISVARGFNQGGFNLNLGLAPDSKNTNLYYDPEFLTNYEVGFNAQLFDAKMNIATVIFYSDREDQQVLISTQVDPTDPNTFSFLTQNAAEGTN
;
A
#
# COMPACT_ATOMS: atom_id res chain seq x y z
N ASN A 1 -19.59 -8.81 -7.48
CA ASN A 1 -19.63 -9.77 -8.60
C ASN A 1 -19.20 -9.10 -9.88
N PHE A 2 -17.97 -9.35 -10.31
CA PHE A 2 -17.49 -8.92 -11.61
C PHE A 2 -17.65 -10.10 -12.57
N LYS A 3 -18.36 -9.85 -13.70
CA LYS A 3 -18.38 -10.77 -14.82
C LYS A 3 -17.57 -10.12 -15.92
N ASN A 4 -16.49 -10.76 -16.33
CA ASN A 4 -15.74 -10.35 -17.52
C ASN A 4 -16.12 -11.33 -18.63
N ASP A 5 -16.79 -10.82 -19.66
CA ASP A 5 -16.97 -11.57 -20.90
C ASP A 5 -15.76 -11.26 -21.78
N ASP A 6 -14.73 -12.09 -21.69
CA ASP A 6 -13.59 -12.02 -22.61
C ASP A 6 -14.06 -12.50 -23.98
N GLY A 7 -14.53 -11.55 -24.77
CA GLY A 7 -14.79 -11.79 -26.19
C GLY A 7 -13.45 -12.04 -26.88
N VAL A 8 -13.29 -13.23 -27.44
CA VAL A 8 -12.17 -13.49 -28.35
C VAL A 8 -12.37 -12.62 -29.59
N TYR A 9 -11.50 -11.61 -29.71
CA TYR A 9 -11.39 -10.84 -30.96
C TYR A 9 -10.58 -11.68 -31.95
N GLY A 10 -11.28 -12.58 -32.69
CA GLY A 10 -10.75 -13.26 -33.82
C GLY A 10 -11.59 -12.90 -35.06
N ASP A 11 -10.95 -12.49 -36.12
CA ASP A 11 -11.60 -12.39 -37.43
C ASP A 11 -12.01 -13.82 -37.87
N PRO A 12 -13.30 -14.14 -38.07
CA PRO A 12 -13.72 -15.46 -38.50
C PRO A 12 -13.16 -15.85 -39.89
N SER A 13 -12.60 -14.89 -40.63
CA SER A 13 -11.98 -15.09 -41.93
C SER A 13 -10.47 -15.28 -41.88
N ASP A 14 -9.84 -15.19 -40.70
CA ASP A 14 -8.41 -15.45 -40.55
C ASP A 14 -8.12 -16.95 -40.45
N PRO A 15 -7.56 -17.59 -41.51
CA PRO A 15 -7.28 -19.03 -41.49
C PRO A 15 -6.15 -19.42 -40.51
N PHE A 16 -5.44 -18.46 -39.91
CA PHE A 16 -4.35 -18.66 -38.96
C PHE A 16 -4.73 -18.17 -37.57
N GLY A 17 -5.91 -17.58 -37.39
CA GLY A 17 -6.39 -17.17 -36.07
C GLY A 17 -6.82 -18.37 -35.26
N PRO A 18 -6.56 -18.40 -33.94
CA PRO A 18 -7.14 -19.43 -33.10
C PRO A 18 -8.68 -19.29 -33.16
N TYR A 19 -9.37 -20.33 -33.66
CA TYR A 19 -10.81 -20.46 -33.51
C TYR A 19 -11.13 -20.53 -32.03
N GLY A 20 -11.27 -19.37 -31.40
CA GLY A 20 -11.47 -19.27 -29.96
C GLY A 20 -12.85 -19.73 -29.57
N SER A 21 -12.89 -20.74 -28.74
CA SER A 21 -14.05 -20.95 -27.88
C SER A 21 -14.20 -19.71 -27.00
N LYS A 22 -15.42 -19.15 -26.93
CA LYS A 22 -15.72 -18.10 -25.95
C LYS A 22 -15.45 -18.68 -24.56
N SER A 23 -14.40 -18.23 -23.89
CA SER A 23 -14.21 -18.53 -22.49
C SER A 23 -14.82 -17.38 -21.68
N SER A 24 -15.75 -17.69 -20.79
CA SER A 24 -16.24 -16.75 -19.81
C SER A 24 -15.56 -17.04 -18.49
N SER A 25 -14.97 -16.05 -17.87
CA SER A 25 -14.48 -16.14 -16.51
C SER A 25 -15.40 -15.35 -15.58
N SER A 26 -15.55 -15.85 -14.36
CA SER A 26 -16.26 -15.12 -13.32
C SER A 26 -15.42 -15.16 -12.05
N SER A 27 -15.36 -14.03 -11.35
CA SER A 27 -14.71 -13.93 -10.05
C SER A 27 -15.61 -13.25 -9.05
N ASN A 28 -15.38 -13.56 -7.77
CA ASN A 28 -16.03 -12.90 -6.65
C ASN A 28 -14.93 -12.39 -5.72
N PHE A 29 -15.03 -11.13 -5.37
CA PHE A 29 -14.15 -10.48 -4.39
C PHE A 29 -15.03 -9.80 -3.34
N SER A 30 -14.69 -10.04 -2.06
CA SER A 30 -15.26 -9.33 -0.93
C SER A 30 -14.16 -8.95 0.04
N SER A 31 -14.31 -7.84 0.74
CA SER A 31 -13.40 -7.43 1.79
C SER A 31 -14.17 -6.81 2.96
N ASP A 32 -13.72 -7.12 4.15
CA ASP A 32 -14.19 -6.57 5.40
C ASP A 32 -13.02 -5.87 6.12
N ASN A 33 -13.30 -4.71 6.68
CA ASN A 33 -12.30 -3.92 7.38
C ASN A 33 -12.91 -3.37 8.67
N LEU A 34 -12.30 -3.71 9.80
CA LEU A 34 -12.62 -3.15 11.10
C LEU A 34 -11.46 -2.30 11.60
N SER A 35 -11.71 -1.01 11.85
CA SER A 35 -10.67 -0.13 12.38
C SER A 35 -11.13 0.61 13.63
N ILE A 36 -10.20 0.75 14.58
CA ILE A 36 -10.36 1.56 15.79
C ILE A 36 -9.23 2.58 15.81
N PHE A 37 -9.57 3.85 16.02
CA PHE A 37 -8.58 4.92 16.08
C PHE A 37 -8.98 5.98 17.11
N GLY A 38 -7.98 6.71 17.60
CA GLY A 38 -8.18 7.81 18.52
C GLY A 38 -6.98 8.76 18.54
N ASN A 39 -7.22 9.98 19.01
CA ASN A 39 -6.21 11.00 19.21
C ASN A 39 -6.43 11.73 20.52
N ILE A 40 -5.33 12.06 21.20
CA ILE A 40 -5.32 12.83 22.46
C ILE A 40 -4.31 13.94 22.30
N ASP A 41 -4.75 15.18 22.57
CA ASP A 41 -3.90 16.35 22.72
C ASP A 41 -3.79 16.70 24.20
N TYR A 42 -2.56 16.81 24.70
CA TYR A 42 -2.27 17.18 26.07
C TYR A 42 -1.34 18.40 26.11
N PHE A 43 -1.77 19.45 26.80
CA PHE A 43 -1.00 20.67 26.98
C PHE A 43 -0.11 20.52 28.21
N LEU A 44 1.20 20.44 27.99
CA LEU A 44 2.20 20.36 29.07
C LEU A 44 2.36 21.71 29.78
N ASP A 45 2.26 22.78 28.99
CA ASP A 45 2.21 24.18 29.41
C ASP A 45 1.49 25.02 28.34
N GLU A 46 1.44 26.33 28.52
CA GLU A 46 0.78 27.28 27.58
C GLU A 46 1.38 27.26 26.16
N PHE A 47 2.62 26.80 26.04
CA PHE A 47 3.40 26.85 24.79
C PHE A 47 3.69 25.47 24.21
N THR A 48 3.48 24.40 24.99
CA THR A 48 3.93 23.05 24.64
C THR A 48 2.75 22.09 24.60
N LYS A 49 2.53 21.48 23.43
CA LYS A 49 1.46 20.50 23.20
C LYS A 49 2.05 19.15 22.79
N LEU A 50 1.67 18.10 23.50
CA LEU A 50 1.90 16.71 23.13
C LEU A 50 0.63 16.17 22.46
N SER A 51 0.79 15.61 21.25
CA SER A 51 -0.29 14.93 20.53
C SER A 51 0.09 13.46 20.35
N ILE A 52 -0.84 12.56 20.70
CA ILE A 52 -0.67 11.11 20.54
C ILE A 52 -1.90 10.59 19.81
N GLY A 53 -1.68 9.96 18.67
CA GLY A 53 -2.69 9.27 17.89
C GLY A 53 -2.32 7.81 17.67
N ALA A 54 -3.33 6.93 17.67
CA ALA A 54 -3.15 5.52 17.35
C ALA A 54 -4.31 5.02 16.48
N ARG A 55 -4.01 4.05 15.63
CA ARG A 55 -4.97 3.31 14.81
C ARG A 55 -4.59 1.83 14.82
N TRP A 56 -5.59 0.98 14.97
CA TRP A 56 -5.51 -0.45 14.75
C TRP A 56 -6.55 -0.84 13.70
N GLU A 57 -6.20 -1.80 12.86
CA GLU A 57 -7.02 -2.26 11.75
C GLU A 57 -6.91 -3.76 11.60
N ASP A 58 -8.04 -4.41 11.41
CA ASP A 58 -8.20 -5.81 11.05
C ASP A 58 -8.85 -5.87 9.68
N TYR A 59 -8.12 -6.39 8.70
CA TYR A 59 -8.53 -6.46 7.31
C TYR A 59 -8.55 -7.90 6.85
N GLU A 60 -9.68 -8.31 6.29
CA GLU A 60 -9.88 -9.61 5.69
C GLU A 60 -10.40 -9.44 4.26
N SER A 61 -9.87 -10.22 3.33
CA SER A 61 -10.48 -10.30 2.00
C SER A 61 -10.61 -11.74 1.52
N ASN A 62 -11.59 -11.95 0.65
CA ASN A 62 -11.90 -13.26 0.10
C ASN A 62 -12.03 -13.11 -1.42
N TYR A 63 -11.30 -13.94 -2.14
CA TYR A 63 -11.37 -14.05 -3.59
C TYR A 63 -11.58 -15.50 -3.99
N TYR A 64 -12.45 -15.73 -4.98
CA TYR A 64 -12.53 -17.00 -5.69
C TYR A 64 -12.98 -16.76 -7.14
N ASP A 65 -12.56 -17.64 -8.03
CA ASP A 65 -12.90 -17.54 -9.44
C ASP A 65 -13.37 -18.87 -10.05
N SER A 66 -13.78 -18.80 -11.32
CA SER A 66 -14.25 -19.95 -12.07
C SER A 66 -13.14 -20.93 -12.50
N PHE A 67 -11.86 -20.57 -12.30
CA PHE A 67 -10.71 -21.41 -12.56
C PHE A 67 -10.30 -22.23 -11.32
N GLY A 68 -10.94 -21.96 -10.18
CA GLY A 68 -10.71 -22.68 -8.91
C GLY A 68 -9.63 -22.01 -8.05
N GLU A 69 -9.20 -20.78 -8.39
CA GLU A 69 -8.32 -20.02 -7.50
C GLU A 69 -9.12 -19.42 -6.33
N SER A 70 -8.52 -19.46 -5.15
CA SER A 70 -9.09 -18.91 -3.93
C SER A 70 -8.00 -18.33 -3.05
N PHE A 71 -8.19 -17.08 -2.58
CA PHE A 71 -7.28 -16.34 -1.74
C PHE A 71 -8.05 -15.71 -0.57
N ASN A 72 -7.51 -15.82 0.63
CA ASN A 72 -8.13 -15.32 1.86
C ASN A 72 -7.07 -14.65 2.76
N PRO A 73 -6.47 -13.52 2.32
CA PRO A 73 -5.55 -12.78 3.18
C PRO A 73 -6.29 -12.14 4.36
N ASN A 74 -5.63 -12.19 5.52
CA ASN A 74 -6.08 -11.55 6.75
C ASN A 74 -4.88 -10.87 7.40
N ASP A 75 -4.96 -9.57 7.60
CA ASP A 75 -3.88 -8.74 8.09
C ASP A 75 -4.34 -7.90 9.28
N GLN A 76 -3.53 -7.90 10.34
CA GLN A 76 -3.69 -6.98 11.47
C GLN A 76 -2.58 -5.95 11.45
N MET A 77 -2.98 -4.69 11.37
CA MET A 77 -2.06 -3.58 11.22
C MET A 77 -2.25 -2.55 12.32
N SER A 78 -1.16 -1.94 12.75
CA SER A 78 -1.21 -0.84 13.71
C SER A 78 -0.28 0.28 13.30
N GLY A 79 -0.76 1.50 13.50
CA GLY A 79 -0.03 2.70 13.23
C GLY A 79 -0.37 3.79 14.23
N GLY A 80 0.32 4.91 14.12
CA GLY A 80 0.06 6.04 15.01
C GLY A 80 1.06 7.17 14.83
N LYS A 81 0.87 8.21 15.61
CA LYS A 81 1.75 9.38 15.62
C LYS A 81 1.90 9.92 17.03
N ILE A 82 3.14 10.27 17.36
CA ILE A 82 3.46 11.05 18.55
C ILE A 82 4.13 12.33 18.06
N SER A 83 3.66 13.48 18.50
CA SER A 83 4.29 14.76 18.17
C SER A 83 4.30 15.71 19.36
N LEU A 84 5.42 16.39 19.52
CA LEU A 84 5.61 17.47 20.47
C LEU A 84 5.76 18.77 19.70
N ASN A 85 4.86 19.72 19.95
CA ASN A 85 4.87 21.04 19.36
C ASN A 85 5.17 22.08 20.44
N LYS A 86 6.10 22.98 20.18
CA LYS A 86 6.42 24.07 21.09
C LYS A 86 6.41 25.41 20.38
N ASN A 87 5.57 26.31 20.87
CA ASN A 87 5.60 27.71 20.47
C ASN A 87 6.80 28.39 21.14
N LEU A 88 7.72 28.90 20.35
CA LEU A 88 8.88 29.64 20.82
C LEU A 88 8.52 31.13 21.05
N SER A 89 7.55 31.60 20.29
CA SER A 89 6.94 32.93 20.38
C SER A 89 5.58 32.90 19.67
N ASP A 90 4.89 34.04 19.64
CA ASP A 90 3.61 34.20 18.88
C ASP A 90 3.78 33.99 17.36
N VAL A 91 5.01 34.07 16.86
CA VAL A 91 5.31 34.00 15.43
C VAL A 91 6.24 32.84 15.05
N ALA A 92 6.67 32.01 15.99
CA ALA A 92 7.58 30.90 15.72
C ALA A 92 7.23 29.66 16.54
N ASN A 93 7.30 28.49 15.90
CA ASN A 93 7.16 27.20 16.56
C ASN A 93 8.16 26.18 16.03
N ILE A 94 8.43 25.18 16.85
CA ILE A 94 9.21 24.00 16.50
C ILE A 94 8.37 22.77 16.82
N PHE A 95 8.53 21.71 16.03
CA PHE A 95 7.93 20.43 16.32
C PHE A 95 8.90 19.28 16.08
N ILE A 96 8.62 18.20 16.78
CA ILE A 96 9.25 16.89 16.54
C ILE A 96 8.12 15.86 16.46
N SER A 97 8.20 14.92 15.54
CA SER A 97 7.22 13.86 15.43
C SER A 97 7.81 12.53 14.99
N VAL A 98 7.16 11.47 15.44
CA VAL A 98 7.34 10.11 14.93
C VAL A 98 5.97 9.60 14.54
N ALA A 99 5.87 9.10 13.31
CA ALA A 99 4.62 8.55 12.79
C ALA A 99 4.89 7.21 12.11
N ARG A 100 4.07 6.20 12.42
CA ARG A 100 4.05 4.92 11.72
C ARG A 100 2.74 4.78 10.98
N GLY A 101 2.82 4.61 9.66
CA GLY A 101 1.72 4.26 8.77
C GLY A 101 1.87 2.85 8.25
N PHE A 102 0.84 2.36 7.59
CA PHE A 102 0.85 1.03 6.96
C PHE A 102 0.03 1.05 5.67
N ASN A 103 0.36 0.10 4.79
CA ASN A 103 -0.44 -0.29 3.63
C ASN A 103 -0.76 -1.76 3.76
N GLN A 104 -1.99 -2.15 3.47
CA GLN A 104 -2.45 -3.54 3.62
C GLN A 104 -1.72 -4.49 2.67
N GLY A 105 -1.58 -5.75 3.09
CA GLY A 105 -1.15 -6.85 2.26
C GLY A 105 -2.21 -7.27 1.24
N GLY A 106 -1.94 -8.32 0.51
CA GLY A 106 -2.86 -8.82 -0.50
C GLY A 106 -2.37 -10.07 -1.20
N PHE A 107 -2.86 -10.27 -2.41
CA PHE A 107 -2.53 -11.45 -3.21
C PHE A 107 -2.38 -11.09 -4.70
N ASN A 108 -1.62 -11.91 -5.39
CA ASN A 108 -1.46 -11.87 -6.84
C ASN A 108 -2.32 -12.93 -7.49
N LEU A 109 -3.04 -12.57 -8.55
CA LEU A 109 -3.72 -13.55 -9.38
C LEU A 109 -2.69 -14.29 -10.24
N ASN A 110 -2.85 -15.61 -10.35
CA ASN A 110 -1.95 -16.48 -11.15
C ASN A 110 -2.25 -16.34 -12.65
N LEU A 111 -2.31 -15.13 -13.17
CA LEU A 111 -2.63 -14.86 -14.56
C LEU A 111 -1.44 -15.20 -15.47
N GLY A 112 -1.46 -16.40 -16.06
CA GLY A 112 -0.51 -16.82 -17.09
C GLY A 112 0.78 -17.46 -16.56
N LEU A 113 0.89 -17.77 -15.29
CA LEU A 113 1.96 -18.61 -14.78
C LEU A 113 1.70 -20.07 -15.17
N ALA A 114 2.76 -20.81 -15.55
CA ALA A 114 2.62 -22.22 -15.88
C ALA A 114 2.05 -22.98 -14.65
N PRO A 115 1.15 -23.97 -14.86
CA PRO A 115 0.51 -24.73 -13.77
C PRO A 115 1.49 -25.39 -12.79
N ASP A 116 2.73 -25.64 -13.22
CA ASP A 116 3.80 -26.23 -12.41
C ASP A 116 4.68 -25.20 -11.68
N SER A 117 4.51 -23.91 -11.93
CA SER A 117 5.19 -22.90 -11.13
C SER A 117 4.52 -22.87 -9.76
N LYS A 118 5.04 -23.66 -8.83
CA LYS A 118 4.77 -23.51 -7.39
C LYS A 118 5.34 -22.17 -6.93
N ASN A 119 4.74 -21.10 -7.42
CA ASN A 119 5.09 -19.76 -6.98
C ASN A 119 4.50 -19.60 -5.59
N THR A 120 5.35 -19.85 -4.60
CA THR A 120 5.00 -19.82 -3.18
C THR A 120 4.67 -18.41 -2.70
N ASN A 121 4.77 -17.39 -3.55
CA ASN A 121 4.63 -15.98 -3.20
C ASN A 121 3.44 -15.33 -3.91
N LEU A 122 2.27 -15.97 -3.84
CA LEU A 122 1.04 -15.33 -4.32
C LEU A 122 0.50 -14.31 -3.33
N TYR A 123 0.86 -14.39 -2.05
CA TYR A 123 0.55 -13.41 -1.02
C TYR A 123 1.72 -12.44 -0.83
N TYR A 124 1.41 -11.21 -0.49
CA TYR A 124 2.37 -10.22 -0.01
C TYR A 124 1.86 -9.57 1.27
N ASP A 125 2.79 -9.32 2.18
CA ASP A 125 2.53 -8.82 3.52
C ASP A 125 2.26 -7.31 3.54
N PRO A 126 1.66 -6.77 4.60
CA PRO A 126 1.53 -5.33 4.81
C PRO A 126 2.89 -4.63 4.81
N GLU A 127 2.93 -3.44 4.20
CA GLU A 127 4.07 -2.53 4.22
C GLU A 127 3.90 -1.52 5.37
N PHE A 128 4.99 -1.20 6.06
CA PHE A 128 5.02 -0.18 7.10
C PHE A 128 6.01 0.93 6.76
N LEU A 129 5.64 2.15 7.12
CA LEU A 129 6.49 3.32 7.00
C LEU A 129 6.58 4.04 8.33
N THR A 130 7.78 4.12 8.91
CA THR A 130 8.05 4.94 10.09
C THR A 130 8.78 6.21 9.67
N ASN A 131 8.18 7.36 9.98
CA ASN A 131 8.70 8.67 9.61
C ASN A 131 9.05 9.47 10.88
N TYR A 132 10.26 10.01 10.91
CA TYR A 132 10.79 10.88 11.97
C TYR A 132 10.97 12.27 11.40
N GLU A 133 10.42 13.28 12.08
CA GLU A 133 10.46 14.66 11.59
C GLU A 133 10.87 15.63 12.69
N VAL A 134 11.65 16.62 12.31
CA VAL A 134 11.88 17.84 13.07
C VAL A 134 11.57 19.01 12.16
N GLY A 135 10.69 19.90 12.60
CA GLY A 135 10.28 21.05 11.80
C GLY A 135 10.31 22.35 12.59
N PHE A 136 10.54 23.43 11.86
CA PHE A 136 10.53 24.80 12.35
C PHE A 136 9.69 25.66 11.43
N ASN A 137 8.80 26.47 12.03
CA ASN A 137 8.00 27.46 11.29
C ASN A 137 8.18 28.84 11.95
N ALA A 138 8.31 29.87 11.14
CA ALA A 138 8.38 31.25 11.63
C ALA A 138 7.74 32.23 10.64
N GLN A 139 7.14 33.28 11.21
CA GLN A 139 6.65 34.43 10.47
C GLN A 139 7.59 35.60 10.77
N LEU A 140 8.10 36.24 9.72
CA LEU A 140 9.04 37.34 9.81
C LEU A 140 8.46 38.60 9.16
N PHE A 141 8.97 39.77 9.54
CA PHE A 141 8.62 41.08 8.95
C PHE A 141 7.11 41.37 8.99
N ASP A 142 6.48 41.28 10.17
CA ASP A 142 5.03 41.48 10.37
C ASP A 142 4.20 40.56 9.46
N ALA A 143 4.53 39.25 9.45
CA ALA A 143 3.90 38.23 8.62
C ALA A 143 4.05 38.38 7.09
N LYS A 144 4.96 39.23 6.62
CA LYS A 144 5.24 39.39 5.18
C LYS A 144 6.06 38.22 4.62
N MET A 145 6.73 37.46 5.46
CA MET A 145 7.53 36.29 5.07
C MET A 145 7.25 35.12 6.00
N ASN A 146 6.94 33.95 5.43
CA ASN A 146 6.78 32.70 6.17
C ASN A 146 7.93 31.77 5.82
N ILE A 147 8.60 31.22 6.82
CA ILE A 147 9.62 30.18 6.68
C ILE A 147 9.03 28.90 7.27
N ALA A 148 9.09 27.79 6.52
CA ALA A 148 8.80 26.46 6.97
C ALA A 148 9.93 25.52 6.55
N THR A 149 10.54 24.85 7.51
CA THR A 149 11.63 23.91 7.27
C THR A 149 11.34 22.61 8.00
N VAL A 150 11.52 21.49 7.32
CA VAL A 150 11.39 20.15 7.90
C VAL A 150 12.60 19.33 7.48
N ILE A 151 13.20 18.64 8.45
CA ILE A 151 14.17 17.58 8.23
C ILE A 151 13.48 16.29 8.61
N PHE A 152 13.55 15.30 7.76
CA PHE A 152 12.91 14.00 8.00
C PHE A 152 13.86 12.85 7.69
N TYR A 153 13.54 11.71 8.31
CA TYR A 153 14.11 10.40 8.02
C TYR A 153 12.95 9.41 7.97
N SER A 154 12.89 8.61 6.92
CA SER A 154 11.85 7.61 6.71
C SER A 154 12.47 6.24 6.61
N ASP A 155 11.90 5.30 7.34
CA ASP A 155 12.25 3.88 7.34
C ASP A 155 11.05 3.07 6.88
N ARG A 156 11.27 2.21 5.89
CA ARG A 156 10.23 1.43 5.23
C ARG A 156 10.53 -0.05 5.36
N GLU A 157 9.60 -0.77 5.99
CA GLU A 157 9.64 -2.21 6.21
C GLU A 157 8.70 -2.89 5.24
N ASP A 158 9.10 -4.04 4.68
CA ASP A 158 8.29 -4.88 3.79
C ASP A 158 7.71 -4.13 2.58
N GLN A 159 8.51 -3.24 1.98
CA GLN A 159 8.08 -2.41 0.86
C GLN A 159 7.46 -3.24 -0.26
N GLN A 160 6.23 -2.93 -0.62
CA GLN A 160 5.53 -3.56 -1.73
C GLN A 160 6.05 -3.02 -3.06
N VAL A 161 6.59 -3.91 -3.90
CA VAL A 161 7.11 -3.56 -5.22
C VAL A 161 6.49 -4.44 -6.28
N LEU A 162 6.18 -3.84 -7.42
CA LEU A 162 5.75 -4.56 -8.61
C LEU A 162 6.99 -5.02 -9.37
N ILE A 163 7.15 -6.33 -9.49
CA ILE A 163 8.22 -6.93 -10.28
C ILE A 163 7.64 -7.58 -11.55
N SER A 164 8.44 -7.63 -12.61
CA SER A 164 8.11 -8.39 -13.81
C SER A 164 9.05 -9.59 -13.93
N THR A 165 8.47 -10.75 -14.20
CA THR A 165 9.21 -12.00 -14.42
C THR A 165 8.82 -12.56 -15.77
N GLN A 166 9.83 -12.97 -16.54
CA GLN A 166 9.59 -13.67 -17.80
C GLN A 166 9.10 -15.08 -17.52
N VAL A 167 7.93 -15.45 -18.05
CA VAL A 167 7.28 -16.75 -17.77
C VAL A 167 7.93 -17.85 -18.60
N ASP A 168 8.18 -17.59 -19.90
CA ASP A 168 8.86 -18.50 -20.80
C ASP A 168 10.20 -17.85 -21.29
N PRO A 169 11.36 -18.38 -20.88
CA PRO A 169 12.65 -17.87 -21.32
C PRO A 169 12.88 -17.91 -22.83
N THR A 170 12.08 -18.68 -23.57
CA THR A 170 12.18 -18.83 -25.02
C THR A 170 11.28 -17.87 -25.79
N ASP A 171 10.26 -17.28 -25.12
CA ASP A 171 9.38 -16.27 -25.69
C ASP A 171 9.55 -14.93 -24.99
N PRO A 172 10.18 -13.92 -25.64
CA PRO A 172 10.44 -12.61 -25.04
C PRO A 172 9.18 -11.78 -24.76
N ASN A 173 7.99 -12.23 -25.17
CA ASN A 173 6.73 -11.51 -24.97
C ASN A 173 5.91 -12.03 -23.75
N THR A 174 6.43 -13.05 -23.05
CA THR A 174 5.73 -13.65 -21.90
C THR A 174 6.23 -13.06 -20.59
N PHE A 175 5.52 -12.07 -20.06
CA PHE A 175 5.81 -11.48 -18.75
C PHE A 175 4.63 -11.64 -17.81
N SER A 176 4.94 -11.94 -16.56
CA SER A 176 4.00 -11.83 -15.43
C SER A 176 4.43 -10.70 -14.52
N PHE A 177 3.46 -9.99 -13.97
CA PHE A 177 3.67 -8.91 -13.01
C PHE A 177 3.16 -9.36 -11.65
N LEU A 178 4.04 -9.33 -10.65
CA LEU A 178 3.73 -9.75 -9.29
C LEU A 178 4.11 -8.65 -8.31
N THR A 179 3.23 -8.40 -7.34
CA THR A 179 3.58 -7.59 -6.17
C THR A 179 4.27 -8.50 -5.16
N GLN A 180 5.41 -8.08 -4.66
CA GLN A 180 6.16 -8.78 -3.62
C GLN A 180 6.70 -7.78 -2.61
N ASN A 181 6.96 -8.24 -1.40
CA ASN A 181 7.66 -7.44 -0.42
C ASN A 181 9.16 -7.43 -0.76
N ALA A 182 9.71 -6.23 -0.93
CA ALA A 182 11.15 -6.04 -1.04
C ALA A 182 11.79 -5.98 0.35
N ALA A 183 13.11 -6.09 0.39
CA ALA A 183 13.86 -5.76 1.58
C ALA A 183 13.70 -4.26 1.94
N GLU A 184 14.10 -3.91 3.17
CA GLU A 184 14.02 -2.58 3.78
C GLU A 184 14.48 -1.43 2.87
N GLY A 185 13.80 -0.31 2.96
CA GLY A 185 14.18 0.93 2.26
C GLY A 185 14.26 2.12 3.22
N THR A 186 15.32 2.92 3.10
CA THR A 186 15.51 4.15 3.90
C THR A 186 15.66 5.37 3.00
N ASN A 187 15.07 6.51 3.42
CA ASN A 187 15.19 7.82 2.79
C ASN A 187 15.58 8.90 3.79
#